data_54856d5a63206846d3314e00037f8251
#
_entry.id   54856d5a63206846d3314e00037f8251
#
_cell.length_a   1.000
_cell.length_b   1.000
_cell.length_c   1.000
_cell.angle_alpha   90.00
_cell.angle_beta   90.00
_cell.angle_gamma   90.00
#
_symmetry.space_group_name_H-M   'P 1'
#
loop_
_entity.id
_entity.type
_entity.pdbx_description
1 polymer ?
#
loop_
_entity_poly.entity_id
_entity_poly.type
_entity_poly.pdbx_seq_one_letter_code
_entity_poly.pdbx_strand_id
1 'polypeptide(L)'
;MLESILLVGGKGTRLRPLTIHTPKPMLPVAGVPFTQHQIAIARAAGVTRVALGTSYRAEVFSDYFGDGSDFGVALDYRVEDEPLGTGGAIRNAADALTCSPDDPVVIFNGDILTGLDIAALVRAWEVAGADVALYLTRVPDPRAFGLVPTDGERVTAFLEKPQTPEEIVTDQINAGCYVFRRSVIDEIPTGRPVSVERETFPQLLAAGRVVVGHVDPGYWLDLGTPLAFAQGSADIVTGNVTSPALVGSPGESLVLPGAHVAGELSAGTTVGRDGVVGAGSQVAGSVLFDGARVGRDCRIEHSIIGAGAVIGDGTVLRSAVIGDGATVGTHNELLDGVRVWPDVTVPDTAVRFSSDQ
;
A
#
# COMPACT_ATOMS: atom_id res chain seq x y z
N MET A 1 6.79 25.11 6.16
CA MET A 1 7.57 23.85 6.07
C MET A 1 6.59 22.74 5.77
N LEU A 2 6.86 21.84 4.80
CA LEU A 2 5.91 20.77 4.47
C LEU A 2 6.18 19.56 5.35
N GLU A 3 5.20 19.15 6.13
CA GLU A 3 5.24 17.96 6.97
C GLU A 3 4.11 17.00 6.56
N SER A 4 4.23 15.74 6.95
CA SER A 4 3.21 14.74 6.59
C SER A 4 2.87 13.79 7.73
N ILE A 5 1.68 13.19 7.60
CA ILE A 5 1.22 12.06 8.40
C ILE A 5 1.05 10.86 7.47
N LEU A 6 1.58 9.72 7.86
CA LEU A 6 1.42 8.46 7.15
C LEU A 6 0.69 7.46 8.05
N LEU A 7 -0.52 7.07 7.65
CA LEU A 7 -1.38 6.16 8.39
C LEU A 7 -1.00 4.71 8.08
N VAL A 8 -0.18 4.11 8.91
CA VAL A 8 0.33 2.74 8.73
C VAL A 8 -0.27 1.73 9.73
N GLY A 9 -1.31 2.15 10.45
CA GLY A 9 -2.10 1.27 11.31
C GLY A 9 -2.95 0.28 10.51
N GLY A 10 -3.43 -0.74 11.20
CA GLY A 10 -4.32 -1.73 10.61
C GLY A 10 -3.71 -3.12 10.44
N LYS A 11 -4.56 -4.16 10.61
CA LYS A 11 -4.12 -5.57 10.66
C LYS A 11 -3.90 -6.22 9.29
N GLY A 12 -4.26 -5.56 8.18
CA GLY A 12 -4.05 -6.06 6.82
C GLY A 12 -4.63 -7.46 6.55
N THR A 13 -5.78 -7.80 7.13
CA THR A 13 -6.31 -9.17 7.16
C THR A 13 -6.56 -9.79 5.79
N ARG A 14 -6.86 -8.98 4.78
CA ARG A 14 -7.08 -9.43 3.40
C ARG A 14 -5.80 -10.01 2.75
N LEU A 15 -4.61 -9.61 3.23
CA LEU A 15 -3.31 -10.11 2.76
C LEU A 15 -2.78 -11.30 3.57
N ARG A 16 -3.52 -11.78 4.56
CA ARG A 16 -3.11 -13.01 5.26
C ARG A 16 -2.90 -14.15 4.26
N PRO A 17 -1.87 -14.98 4.46
CA PRO A 17 -1.04 -15.14 5.65
C PRO A 17 0.17 -14.21 5.79
N LEU A 18 0.51 -13.40 4.81
CA LEU A 18 1.70 -12.52 4.82
C LEU A 18 1.73 -11.54 6.00
N THR A 19 0.53 -11.10 6.44
CA THR A 19 0.39 -10.11 7.51
C THR A 19 0.24 -10.71 8.91
N ILE A 20 0.57 -11.97 9.11
CA ILE A 20 0.56 -12.61 10.43
C ILE A 20 1.72 -12.10 11.28
N HIS A 21 2.90 -11.98 10.69
CA HIS A 21 4.12 -11.56 11.38
C HIS A 21 4.61 -10.17 10.95
N THR A 22 4.23 -9.69 9.79
CA THR A 22 4.68 -8.40 9.24
C THR A 22 3.49 -7.48 8.98
N PRO A 23 3.49 -6.22 9.49
CA PRO A 23 2.45 -5.24 9.16
C PRO A 23 2.34 -5.04 7.64
N LYS A 24 1.10 -4.88 7.11
CA LYS A 24 0.88 -4.69 5.68
C LYS A 24 1.79 -3.62 5.05
N PRO A 25 1.97 -2.42 5.64
CA PRO A 25 2.83 -1.40 5.05
C PRO A 25 4.33 -1.74 5.08
N MET A 26 4.72 -2.76 5.82
CA MET A 26 6.11 -3.27 5.87
C MET A 26 6.36 -4.45 4.95
N LEU A 27 5.33 -4.97 4.27
CA LEU A 27 5.53 -5.99 3.25
C LEU A 27 6.35 -5.42 2.07
N PRO A 28 7.32 -6.19 1.53
CA PRO A 28 8.18 -5.71 0.46
C PRO A 28 7.45 -5.64 -0.88
N VAL A 29 7.33 -4.45 -1.43
CA VAL A 29 6.85 -4.17 -2.79
C VAL A 29 8.08 -3.80 -3.61
N ALA A 30 8.31 -4.47 -4.72
CA ALA A 30 9.55 -4.29 -5.51
C ALA A 30 10.82 -4.27 -4.63
N GLY A 31 10.89 -5.19 -3.65
CA GLY A 31 12.07 -5.47 -2.84
C GLY A 31 12.33 -4.55 -1.64
N VAL A 32 11.50 -3.54 -1.38
CA VAL A 32 11.60 -2.68 -0.18
C VAL A 32 10.23 -2.52 0.48
N PRO A 33 10.16 -2.24 1.80
CA PRO A 33 8.88 -2.03 2.48
C PRO A 33 8.01 -0.99 1.77
N PHE A 34 6.71 -1.23 1.67
CA PHE A 34 5.80 -0.29 1.00
C PHE A 34 5.86 1.12 1.62
N THR A 35 5.97 1.24 2.94
CA THR A 35 6.18 2.51 3.64
C THR A 35 7.39 3.30 3.10
N GLN A 36 8.46 2.63 2.68
CA GLN A 36 9.64 3.30 2.12
C GLN A 36 9.32 4.00 0.79
N HIS A 37 8.47 3.42 -0.06
CA HIS A 37 8.00 4.07 -1.29
C HIS A 37 7.24 5.35 -0.96
N GLN A 38 6.35 5.33 0.04
CA GLN A 38 5.56 6.49 0.43
C GLN A 38 6.43 7.61 1.06
N ILE A 39 7.39 7.25 1.91
CA ILE A 39 8.37 8.20 2.47
C ILE A 39 9.18 8.84 1.34
N ALA A 40 9.64 8.06 0.36
CA ALA A 40 10.42 8.56 -0.76
C ALA A 40 9.61 9.52 -1.65
N ILE A 41 8.34 9.22 -1.91
CA ILE A 41 7.41 10.10 -2.64
C ILE A 41 7.18 11.40 -1.85
N ALA A 42 6.93 11.32 -0.55
CA ALA A 42 6.75 12.48 0.32
C ALA A 42 8.00 13.38 0.32
N ARG A 43 9.19 12.78 0.50
CA ARG A 43 10.47 13.50 0.43
C ARG A 43 10.68 14.19 -0.92
N ALA A 44 10.38 13.50 -2.02
CA ALA A 44 10.51 14.08 -3.37
C ALA A 44 9.61 15.31 -3.56
N ALA A 45 8.48 15.39 -2.84
CA ALA A 45 7.60 16.54 -2.81
C ALA A 45 8.05 17.65 -1.82
N GLY A 46 9.19 17.49 -1.15
CA GLY A 46 9.74 18.48 -0.22
C GLY A 46 9.29 18.30 1.23
N VAL A 47 8.68 17.17 1.59
CA VAL A 47 8.38 16.84 2.99
C VAL A 47 9.69 16.60 3.75
N THR A 48 9.83 17.23 4.91
CA THR A 48 11.03 17.14 5.75
C THR A 48 10.81 16.33 7.04
N ARG A 49 9.56 16.18 7.47
CA ARG A 49 9.16 15.41 8.66
C ARG A 49 7.93 14.57 8.32
N VAL A 50 7.93 13.32 8.79
CA VAL A 50 6.82 12.38 8.64
C VAL A 50 6.43 11.83 10.02
N ALA A 51 5.19 12.04 10.43
CA ALA A 51 4.61 11.38 11.59
C ALA A 51 3.93 10.07 11.17
N LEU A 52 4.44 8.94 11.65
CA LEU A 52 3.88 7.61 11.39
C LEU A 52 2.81 7.29 12.45
N GLY A 53 1.54 7.25 12.02
CA GLY A 53 0.44 6.75 12.86
C GLY A 53 0.41 5.22 12.81
N THR A 54 0.90 4.58 13.87
CA THR A 54 1.04 3.12 13.96
C THR A 54 0.13 2.55 15.04
N SER A 55 -0.22 1.26 14.95
CA SER A 55 -0.97 0.57 16.00
C SER A 55 -0.47 -0.86 16.17
N TYR A 56 -0.45 -1.65 15.11
CA TYR A 56 -0.04 -3.04 15.14
C TYR A 56 1.45 -3.17 14.85
N ARG A 57 2.22 -3.72 15.82
CA ARG A 57 3.68 -4.00 15.69
C ARG A 57 4.50 -2.76 15.31
N ALA A 58 4.30 -1.69 16.05
CA ALA A 58 4.97 -0.40 15.81
C ALA A 58 6.52 -0.52 15.82
N GLU A 59 7.07 -1.45 16.59
CA GLU A 59 8.49 -1.74 16.68
C GLU A 59 9.13 -2.10 15.33
N VAL A 60 8.39 -2.78 14.45
CA VAL A 60 8.92 -3.18 13.13
C VAL A 60 9.25 -1.98 12.25
N PHE A 61 8.52 -0.87 12.42
CA PHE A 61 8.80 0.37 11.71
C PHE A 61 10.03 1.07 12.26
N SER A 62 10.13 1.22 13.58
CA SER A 62 11.27 1.89 14.22
C SER A 62 12.57 1.12 14.05
N ASP A 63 12.53 -0.22 14.06
CA ASP A 63 13.69 -1.06 13.83
C ASP A 63 14.24 -0.91 12.40
N TYR A 64 13.37 -0.68 11.41
CA TYR A 64 13.76 -0.54 10.01
C TYR A 64 14.13 0.90 9.65
N PHE A 65 13.34 1.89 10.05
CA PHE A 65 13.47 3.27 9.60
C PHE A 65 14.27 4.17 10.55
N GLY A 66 14.49 3.75 11.80
CA GLY A 66 15.19 4.54 12.82
C GLY A 66 14.54 5.92 13.02
N ASP A 67 15.35 6.96 13.03
CA ASP A 67 14.89 8.36 13.09
C ASP A 67 14.59 8.98 11.71
N GLY A 68 14.72 8.19 10.63
CA GLY A 68 14.46 8.61 9.26
C GLY A 68 15.62 9.30 8.55
N SER A 69 16.74 9.56 9.21
CA SER A 69 17.88 10.27 8.64
C SER A 69 18.45 9.58 7.38
N ASP A 70 18.50 8.25 7.37
CA ASP A 70 18.94 7.44 6.23
C ASP A 70 17.98 7.55 5.03
N PHE A 71 16.75 7.96 5.27
CA PHE A 71 15.70 8.16 4.25
C PHE A 71 15.52 9.64 3.88
N GLY A 72 16.29 10.54 4.51
CA GLY A 72 16.33 11.97 4.24
C GLY A 72 15.10 12.74 4.74
N VAL A 73 14.45 12.25 5.78
CA VAL A 73 13.37 12.90 6.51
C VAL A 73 13.58 12.70 8.03
N ALA A 74 12.91 13.49 8.87
CA ALA A 74 12.76 13.17 10.28
C ALA A 74 11.51 12.32 10.48
N LEU A 75 11.62 11.20 11.21
CA LEU A 75 10.50 10.32 11.50
C LEU A 75 10.13 10.39 12.98
N ASP A 76 8.83 10.53 13.24
CA ASP A 76 8.24 10.40 14.56
C ASP A 76 7.19 9.29 14.55
N TYR A 77 7.15 8.48 15.59
CA TYR A 77 6.22 7.35 15.70
C TYR A 77 5.14 7.67 16.74
N ARG A 78 3.88 7.57 16.33
CA ARG A 78 2.72 7.75 17.21
C ARG A 78 1.91 6.46 17.25
N VAL A 79 2.00 5.78 18.37
CA VAL A 79 1.34 4.49 18.59
C VAL A 79 -0.07 4.74 19.12
N GLU A 80 -1.04 3.99 18.57
CA GLU A 80 -2.40 3.90 19.12
C GLU A 80 -2.50 2.68 20.02
N ASP A 81 -2.81 2.87 21.29
CA ASP A 81 -3.08 1.76 22.23
C ASP A 81 -4.35 0.99 21.83
N GLU A 82 -5.36 1.73 21.34
CA GLU A 82 -6.59 1.19 20.74
C GLU A 82 -6.87 1.90 19.42
N PRO A 83 -7.56 1.22 18.46
CA PRO A 83 -7.87 1.82 17.15
C PRO A 83 -8.68 3.12 17.29
N LEU A 84 -8.10 4.23 16.85
CA LEU A 84 -8.73 5.56 16.89
C LEU A 84 -9.55 5.89 15.63
N GLY A 85 -9.58 5.01 14.61
CA GLY A 85 -10.14 5.31 13.30
C GLY A 85 -9.24 6.29 12.52
N THR A 86 -9.58 6.54 11.26
CA THR A 86 -8.74 7.34 10.35
C THR A 86 -8.55 8.79 10.83
N GLY A 87 -9.61 9.45 11.26
CA GLY A 87 -9.55 10.82 11.80
C GLY A 87 -8.83 10.90 13.13
N GLY A 88 -9.09 9.97 14.06
CA GLY A 88 -8.41 9.93 15.35
C GLY A 88 -6.92 9.62 15.21
N ALA A 89 -6.54 8.76 14.27
CA ALA A 89 -5.15 8.47 13.93
C ALA A 89 -4.41 9.72 13.39
N ILE A 90 -5.06 10.48 12.50
CA ILE A 90 -4.55 11.76 12.00
C ILE A 90 -4.32 12.72 13.17
N ARG A 91 -5.32 12.87 14.06
CA ARG A 91 -5.22 13.78 15.21
C ARG A 91 -4.10 13.36 16.17
N ASN A 92 -3.98 12.06 16.46
CA ASN A 92 -2.92 11.54 17.34
C ASN A 92 -1.52 11.75 16.74
N ALA A 93 -1.37 11.49 15.43
CA ALA A 93 -0.10 11.67 14.75
C ALA A 93 0.31 13.14 14.65
N ALA A 94 -0.65 14.06 14.57
CA ALA A 94 -0.41 15.49 14.46
C ALA A 94 0.32 16.10 15.66
N ASP A 95 0.31 15.46 16.83
CA ASP A 95 1.06 15.91 18.02
C ASP A 95 2.60 15.81 17.83
N ALA A 96 3.08 15.10 16.79
CA ALA A 96 4.49 15.05 16.40
C ALA A 96 4.90 16.14 15.41
N LEU A 97 3.95 16.87 14.83
CA LEU A 97 4.23 17.91 13.86
C LEU A 97 4.68 19.20 14.53
N THR A 98 5.52 19.94 13.83
CA THR A 98 6.12 21.21 14.29
C THR A 98 5.68 22.41 13.45
N CYS A 99 4.95 22.18 12.37
CA CYS A 99 4.46 23.21 11.47
C CYS A 99 3.42 24.14 12.15
N SER A 100 3.26 25.34 11.60
CA SER A 100 2.32 26.35 12.10
C SER A 100 0.86 25.96 11.86
N PRO A 101 -0.11 26.55 12.60
CA PRO A 101 -1.54 26.23 12.43
C PRO A 101 -2.09 26.44 11.01
N ASP A 102 -1.52 27.36 10.24
CA ASP A 102 -1.92 27.66 8.87
C ASP A 102 -1.15 26.88 7.79
N ASP A 103 -0.12 26.10 8.19
CA ASP A 103 0.69 25.34 7.25
C ASP A 103 -0.07 24.10 6.71
N PRO A 104 0.25 23.67 5.48
CA PRO A 104 -0.27 22.44 4.91
C PRO A 104 0.38 21.21 5.54
N VAL A 105 -0.45 20.20 5.82
CA VAL A 105 -0.02 18.86 6.24
C VAL A 105 -0.51 17.85 5.22
N VAL A 106 0.42 17.09 4.62
CA VAL A 106 0.07 16.03 3.68
C VAL A 106 -0.21 14.73 4.45
N ILE A 107 -1.32 14.10 4.16
CA ILE A 107 -1.74 12.86 4.82
C ILE A 107 -1.85 11.74 3.78
N PHE A 108 -1.27 10.59 4.09
CA PHE A 108 -1.33 9.41 3.23
C PHE A 108 -1.99 8.23 3.94
N ASN A 109 -2.88 7.56 3.26
CA ASN A 109 -3.27 6.21 3.62
C ASN A 109 -2.12 5.24 3.29
N GLY A 110 -1.70 4.43 4.27
CA GLY A 110 -0.52 3.57 4.20
C GLY A 110 -0.68 2.33 3.31
N ASP A 111 -1.66 2.30 2.41
CA ASP A 111 -1.93 1.17 1.52
C ASP A 111 -2.19 1.56 0.06
N ILE A 112 -1.99 2.81 -0.29
CA ILE A 112 -2.22 3.32 -1.65
C ILE A 112 -0.89 3.55 -2.37
N LEU A 113 -0.68 2.83 -3.47
CA LEU A 113 0.40 3.10 -4.42
C LEU A 113 -0.10 4.12 -5.45
N THR A 114 0.63 5.23 -5.57
CA THR A 114 0.19 6.34 -6.43
C THR A 114 1.35 7.00 -7.16
N GLY A 115 1.06 7.49 -8.35
CA GLY A 115 1.93 8.41 -9.11
C GLY A 115 1.53 9.88 -8.95
N LEU A 116 0.74 10.24 -7.94
CA LEU A 116 0.27 11.60 -7.68
C LEU A 116 1.39 12.62 -7.61
N ASP A 117 1.23 13.74 -8.33
CA ASP A 117 2.00 14.96 -8.08
C ASP A 117 1.50 15.65 -6.80
N ILE A 118 2.15 15.33 -5.67
CA ILE A 118 1.82 15.91 -4.36
C ILE A 118 1.97 17.44 -4.38
N ALA A 119 2.97 17.97 -5.11
CA ALA A 119 3.15 19.40 -5.22
C ALA A 119 1.99 20.07 -5.95
N ALA A 120 1.36 19.39 -6.94
CA ALA A 120 0.14 19.87 -7.58
C ALA A 120 -1.05 19.89 -6.61
N LEU A 121 -1.19 18.87 -5.77
CA LEU A 121 -2.24 18.83 -4.75
C LEU A 121 -2.06 19.95 -3.71
N VAL A 122 -0.84 20.21 -3.25
CA VAL A 122 -0.52 21.32 -2.33
C VAL A 122 -0.83 22.66 -3.00
N ARG A 123 -0.42 22.86 -4.27
CA ARG A 123 -0.76 24.09 -5.02
C ARG A 123 -2.27 24.28 -5.16
N ALA A 124 -3.05 23.23 -5.43
CA ALA A 124 -4.52 23.33 -5.50
C ALA A 124 -5.11 23.79 -4.16
N TRP A 125 -4.59 23.25 -3.04
CA TRP A 125 -4.95 23.66 -1.70
C TRP A 125 -4.64 25.15 -1.45
N GLU A 126 -3.44 25.61 -1.81
CA GLU A 126 -3.00 27.01 -1.63
C GLU A 126 -3.84 27.99 -2.46
N VAL A 127 -4.01 27.69 -3.76
CA VAL A 127 -4.77 28.57 -4.69
C VAL A 127 -6.22 28.72 -4.27
N ALA A 128 -6.84 27.67 -3.77
CA ALA A 128 -8.21 27.69 -3.29
C ALA A 128 -8.35 28.32 -1.89
N GLY A 129 -7.26 28.55 -1.16
CA GLY A 129 -7.29 28.90 0.26
C GLY A 129 -8.02 27.86 1.09
N ALA A 130 -7.90 26.61 0.71
CA ALA A 130 -8.73 25.52 1.24
C ALA A 130 -8.41 25.18 2.70
N ASP A 131 -9.40 24.66 3.41
CA ASP A 131 -9.24 24.00 4.69
C ASP A 131 -8.69 22.56 4.48
N VAL A 132 -9.20 21.90 3.41
CA VAL A 132 -8.76 20.57 2.98
C VAL A 132 -8.76 20.46 1.46
N ALA A 133 -7.72 19.85 0.88
CA ALA A 133 -7.73 19.33 -0.49
C ALA A 133 -7.68 17.80 -0.48
N LEU A 134 -8.57 17.18 -1.25
CA LEU A 134 -8.64 15.73 -1.43
C LEU A 134 -8.01 15.35 -2.76
N TYR A 135 -7.12 14.38 -2.77
CA TYR A 135 -6.74 13.67 -4.00
C TYR A 135 -7.89 12.76 -4.43
N LEU A 136 -8.33 12.93 -5.64
CA LEU A 136 -9.39 12.13 -6.27
C LEU A 136 -8.86 11.43 -7.51
N THR A 137 -9.35 10.23 -7.75
CA THR A 137 -9.15 9.51 -9.00
C THR A 137 -10.47 8.95 -9.51
N ARG A 138 -10.51 8.54 -10.79
CA ARG A 138 -11.68 7.90 -11.39
C ARG A 138 -11.45 6.41 -11.52
N VAL A 139 -12.44 5.62 -11.15
CA VAL A 139 -12.38 4.17 -11.24
C VAL A 139 -13.60 3.61 -11.99
N PRO A 140 -13.45 2.51 -12.75
CA PRO A 140 -14.57 1.89 -13.46
C PRO A 140 -15.68 1.37 -12.53
N ASP A 141 -15.32 0.89 -11.35
CA ASP A 141 -16.27 0.42 -10.32
C ASP A 141 -16.00 1.12 -8.99
N PRO A 142 -16.78 2.16 -8.64
CA PRO A 142 -16.53 2.96 -7.45
C PRO A 142 -17.19 2.40 -6.17
N ARG A 143 -17.93 1.29 -6.23
CA ARG A 143 -18.76 0.78 -5.11
C ARG A 143 -18.00 0.47 -3.83
N ALA A 144 -16.73 0.14 -3.94
CA ALA A 144 -15.90 -0.22 -2.77
C ALA A 144 -15.29 0.98 -2.05
N PHE A 145 -15.46 2.20 -2.58
CA PHE A 145 -14.75 3.40 -2.17
C PHE A 145 -15.68 4.51 -1.70
N GLY A 146 -15.12 5.56 -1.12
CA GLY A 146 -15.84 6.79 -0.82
C GLY A 146 -15.99 7.65 -2.07
N LEU A 147 -17.22 7.95 -2.47
CA LEU A 147 -17.50 8.82 -3.61
C LEU A 147 -17.41 10.28 -3.21
N VAL A 148 -16.78 11.08 -4.07
CA VAL A 148 -16.58 12.52 -3.84
C VAL A 148 -17.05 13.31 -5.06
N PRO A 149 -18.36 13.62 -5.17
CA PRO A 149 -18.85 14.49 -6.22
C PRO A 149 -18.36 15.93 -6.01
N THR A 150 -18.05 16.61 -7.14
CA THR A 150 -17.56 18.00 -7.14
C THR A 150 -18.39 18.87 -8.06
N ASP A 151 -18.45 20.18 -7.74
CA ASP A 151 -18.87 21.24 -8.66
C ASP A 151 -17.62 22.10 -8.96
N GLY A 152 -17.10 21.99 -10.18
CA GLY A 152 -15.73 22.38 -10.48
C GLY A 152 -14.74 21.62 -9.59
N GLU A 153 -13.91 22.35 -8.85
CA GLU A 153 -12.99 21.76 -7.87
C GLU A 153 -13.61 21.64 -6.47
N ARG A 154 -14.79 22.24 -6.21
CA ARG A 154 -15.39 22.23 -4.89
C ARG A 154 -16.09 20.91 -4.60
N VAL A 155 -15.73 20.28 -3.50
CA VAL A 155 -16.41 19.05 -3.03
C VAL A 155 -17.81 19.42 -2.54
N THR A 156 -18.82 18.70 -3.02
CA THR A 156 -20.24 18.92 -2.68
C THR A 156 -20.78 17.89 -1.69
N ALA A 157 -20.21 16.68 -1.69
CA ALA A 157 -20.59 15.63 -0.75
C ALA A 157 -19.44 14.61 -0.57
N PHE A 158 -19.54 13.79 0.47
CA PHE A 158 -18.72 12.62 0.69
C PHE A 158 -19.63 11.42 1.01
N LEU A 159 -19.63 10.40 0.15
CA LEU A 159 -20.54 9.25 0.21
C LEU A 159 -19.72 7.97 0.40
N GLU A 160 -19.53 7.55 1.64
CA GLU A 160 -18.68 6.41 1.98
C GLU A 160 -19.35 5.08 1.66
N LYS A 161 -18.83 4.36 0.66
CA LYS A 161 -19.26 3.03 0.22
C LYS A 161 -20.77 2.95 -0.05
N PRO A 162 -21.20 3.45 -1.20
CA PRO A 162 -22.61 3.45 -1.58
C PRO A 162 -23.21 2.04 -1.50
N GLN A 163 -24.41 1.93 -0.96
CA GLN A 163 -25.10 0.64 -0.74
C GLN A 163 -26.08 0.32 -1.87
N THR A 164 -26.51 1.32 -2.61
CA THR A 164 -27.47 1.18 -3.70
C THR A 164 -26.93 1.79 -5.00
N PRO A 165 -27.39 1.34 -6.18
CA PRO A 165 -26.97 1.93 -7.46
C PRO A 165 -27.28 3.43 -7.58
N GLU A 166 -28.36 3.89 -6.93
CA GLU A 166 -28.82 5.29 -6.96
C GLU A 166 -27.86 6.22 -6.20
N GLU A 167 -27.11 5.68 -5.26
CA GLU A 167 -26.07 6.41 -4.51
C GLU A 167 -24.78 6.62 -5.35
N ILE A 168 -24.64 5.91 -6.47
CA ILE A 168 -23.47 6.04 -7.36
C ILE A 168 -23.67 7.25 -8.28
N VAL A 169 -23.37 8.43 -7.74
CA VAL A 169 -23.57 9.72 -8.43
C VAL A 169 -22.32 10.18 -9.21
N THR A 170 -21.20 9.51 -9.02
CA THR A 170 -19.92 9.82 -9.68
C THR A 170 -19.00 8.60 -9.69
N ASP A 171 -18.06 8.56 -10.60
CA ASP A 171 -16.93 7.62 -10.65
C ASP A 171 -15.67 8.17 -9.95
N GLN A 172 -15.73 9.41 -9.44
CA GLN A 172 -14.68 10.01 -8.65
C GLN A 172 -14.67 9.45 -7.24
N ILE A 173 -13.52 8.94 -6.81
CA ILE A 173 -13.35 8.37 -5.49
C ILE A 173 -12.28 9.11 -4.68
N ASN A 174 -12.40 9.01 -3.37
CA ASN A 174 -11.33 9.36 -2.44
C ASN A 174 -10.12 8.44 -2.67
N ALA A 175 -9.03 9.02 -3.12
CA ALA A 175 -7.82 8.29 -3.48
C ALA A 175 -6.82 8.12 -2.32
N GLY A 176 -7.19 8.53 -1.09
CA GLY A 176 -6.42 8.25 0.12
C GLY A 176 -5.18 9.13 0.34
N CYS A 177 -5.14 10.30 -0.29
CA CYS A 177 -4.15 11.34 0.01
C CYS A 177 -4.86 12.68 0.19
N TYR A 178 -4.43 13.48 1.17
CA TYR A 178 -5.08 14.73 1.55
C TYR A 178 -4.04 15.81 1.85
N VAL A 179 -4.41 17.08 1.68
CA VAL A 179 -3.72 18.22 2.29
C VAL A 179 -4.68 18.88 3.24
N PHE A 180 -4.35 18.92 4.52
CA PHE A 180 -5.11 19.61 5.55
C PHE A 180 -4.38 20.88 5.98
N ARG A 181 -5.13 21.95 6.26
CA ARG A 181 -4.61 23.01 7.12
C ARG A 181 -4.36 22.44 8.51
N ARG A 182 -3.18 22.71 9.10
CA ARG A 182 -2.79 22.13 10.38
C ARG A 182 -3.84 22.35 11.49
N SER A 183 -4.40 23.57 11.58
CA SER A 183 -5.43 23.91 12.57
C SER A 183 -6.73 23.12 12.42
N VAL A 184 -7.08 22.69 11.21
CA VAL A 184 -8.28 21.87 10.96
C VAL A 184 -8.10 20.44 11.55
N ILE A 185 -6.88 19.93 11.58
CA ILE A 185 -6.60 18.66 12.25
C ILE A 185 -6.84 18.77 13.75
N ASP A 186 -6.54 19.92 14.36
CA ASP A 186 -6.76 20.15 15.80
C ASP A 186 -8.24 20.19 16.20
N GLU A 187 -9.14 20.44 15.25
CA GLU A 187 -10.58 20.39 15.46
C GLU A 187 -11.12 18.94 15.53
N ILE A 188 -10.35 17.93 15.10
CA ILE A 188 -10.77 16.52 15.18
C ILE A 188 -10.83 16.09 16.65
N PRO A 189 -11.97 15.52 17.12
CA PRO A 189 -12.12 15.10 18.51
C PRO A 189 -11.07 14.07 18.94
N THR A 190 -10.57 14.20 20.15
CA THR A 190 -9.65 13.26 20.80
C THR A 190 -10.40 12.29 21.75
N GLY A 191 -9.73 11.21 22.16
CA GLY A 191 -10.22 10.28 23.17
C GLY A 191 -11.34 9.34 22.72
N ARG A 192 -11.63 9.28 21.42
CA ARG A 192 -12.57 8.33 20.83
C ARG A 192 -12.20 8.01 19.37
N PRO A 193 -12.67 6.89 18.83
CA PRO A 193 -12.56 6.64 17.39
C PRO A 193 -13.32 7.70 16.57
N VAL A 194 -12.66 8.20 15.50
CA VAL A 194 -13.22 9.15 14.53
C VAL A 194 -12.86 8.67 13.12
N SER A 195 -13.84 8.60 12.23
CA SER A 195 -13.60 8.39 10.80
C SER A 195 -13.49 9.73 10.08
N VAL A 196 -12.40 9.94 9.35
CA VAL A 196 -12.25 11.15 8.54
C VAL A 196 -13.31 11.20 7.44
N GLU A 197 -13.66 10.06 6.87
CA GLU A 197 -14.59 9.92 5.76
C GLU A 197 -16.05 10.08 6.17
N ARG A 198 -16.41 9.51 7.34
CA ARG A 198 -17.81 9.47 7.81
C ARG A 198 -18.18 10.63 8.74
N GLU A 199 -17.20 11.24 9.37
CA GLU A 199 -17.42 12.31 10.35
C GLU A 199 -16.74 13.61 9.91
N THR A 200 -15.40 13.64 9.77
CA THR A 200 -14.67 14.88 9.58
C THR A 200 -15.02 15.59 8.27
N PHE A 201 -14.95 14.89 7.11
CA PHE A 201 -15.29 15.52 5.84
C PHE A 201 -16.76 15.99 5.77
N PRO A 202 -17.76 15.18 6.16
CA PRO A 202 -19.14 15.66 6.20
C PRO A 202 -19.36 16.85 7.13
N GLN A 203 -18.71 16.89 8.29
CA GLN A 203 -18.80 18.02 9.22
C GLN A 203 -18.19 19.31 8.66
N LEU A 204 -17.02 19.22 8.00
CA LEU A 204 -16.40 20.36 7.33
C LEU A 204 -17.29 20.93 6.22
N LEU A 205 -17.90 20.06 5.40
CA LEU A 205 -18.84 20.49 4.36
C LEU A 205 -20.08 21.17 4.97
N ALA A 206 -20.68 20.57 6.00
CA ALA A 206 -21.84 21.12 6.69
C ALA A 206 -21.55 22.48 7.36
N ALA A 207 -20.32 22.68 7.84
CA ALA A 207 -19.84 23.94 8.40
C ALA A 207 -19.48 25.01 7.33
N GLY A 208 -19.64 24.69 6.04
CA GLY A 208 -19.32 25.60 4.93
C GLY A 208 -17.81 25.83 4.73
N ARG A 209 -16.96 24.96 5.27
CA ARG A 209 -15.52 25.01 5.08
C ARG A 209 -15.14 24.82 3.61
N VAL A 210 -13.97 25.31 3.23
CA VAL A 210 -13.47 25.19 1.86
C VAL A 210 -12.80 23.83 1.68
N VAL A 211 -13.53 22.89 1.07
CA VAL A 211 -13.00 21.56 0.72
C VAL A 211 -12.96 21.44 -0.79
N VAL A 212 -11.76 21.16 -1.35
CA VAL A 212 -11.55 21.02 -2.80
C VAL A 212 -11.10 19.63 -3.16
N GLY A 213 -11.44 19.18 -4.36
CA GLY A 213 -11.03 17.90 -4.93
C GLY A 213 -10.08 18.14 -6.11
N HIS A 214 -8.89 17.58 -6.04
CA HIS A 214 -7.93 17.55 -7.13
C HIS A 214 -8.01 16.17 -7.84
N VAL A 215 -8.58 16.15 -9.03
CA VAL A 215 -8.71 14.93 -9.84
C VAL A 215 -7.43 14.74 -10.66
N ASP A 216 -6.69 13.69 -10.37
CA ASP A 216 -5.48 13.32 -11.08
C ASP A 216 -5.68 11.99 -11.81
N PRO A 217 -5.45 11.91 -13.13
CA PRO A 217 -5.58 10.69 -13.91
C PRO A 217 -4.35 9.76 -13.78
N GLY A 218 -3.37 10.13 -12.95
CA GLY A 218 -2.15 9.36 -12.72
C GLY A 218 -2.42 7.96 -12.16
N TYR A 219 -1.34 7.19 -12.05
CA TYR A 219 -1.42 5.84 -11.51
C TYR A 219 -1.96 5.81 -10.08
N TRP A 220 -2.90 4.92 -9.83
CA TRP A 220 -3.49 4.68 -8.52
C TRP A 220 -3.84 3.20 -8.32
N LEU A 221 -3.45 2.61 -7.20
CA LEU A 221 -3.76 1.22 -6.85
C LEU A 221 -3.82 1.03 -5.33
N ASP A 222 -4.96 0.52 -4.82
CA ASP A 222 -5.09 0.01 -3.45
C ASP A 222 -4.44 -1.38 -3.35
N LEU A 223 -3.35 -1.49 -2.59
CA LEU A 223 -2.63 -2.74 -2.35
C LEU A 223 -3.33 -3.66 -1.33
N GLY A 224 -4.65 -3.59 -1.24
CA GLY A 224 -5.46 -4.30 -0.24
C GLY A 224 -5.65 -5.79 -0.49
N THR A 225 -5.37 -6.30 -1.67
CA THR A 225 -5.53 -7.73 -2.04
C THR A 225 -4.21 -8.33 -2.52
N PRO A 226 -4.01 -9.65 -2.44
CA PRO A 226 -2.80 -10.28 -2.96
C PRO A 226 -2.53 -9.99 -4.44
N LEU A 227 -3.57 -10.01 -5.27
CA LEU A 227 -3.44 -9.71 -6.69
C LEU A 227 -2.99 -8.26 -6.92
N ALA A 228 -3.63 -7.29 -6.26
CA ALA A 228 -3.23 -5.90 -6.34
C ALA A 228 -1.82 -5.65 -5.78
N PHE A 229 -1.43 -6.37 -4.72
CA PHE A 229 -0.09 -6.32 -4.16
C PHE A 229 0.98 -6.79 -5.15
N ALA A 230 0.77 -7.97 -5.78
CA ALA A 230 1.68 -8.48 -6.81
C ALA A 230 1.71 -7.55 -8.04
N GLN A 231 0.56 -7.04 -8.47
CA GLN A 231 0.45 -6.08 -9.58
C GLN A 231 1.21 -4.79 -9.27
N GLY A 232 1.03 -4.18 -8.09
CA GLY A 232 1.73 -2.95 -7.72
C GLY A 232 3.25 -3.13 -7.68
N SER A 233 3.73 -4.30 -7.20
CA SER A 233 5.15 -4.63 -7.28
C SER A 233 5.63 -4.72 -8.73
N ALA A 234 4.90 -5.41 -9.59
CA ALA A 234 5.21 -5.55 -11.01
C ALA A 234 5.19 -4.20 -11.74
N ASP A 235 4.22 -3.33 -11.44
CA ASP A 235 4.09 -2.01 -12.05
C ASP A 235 5.27 -1.07 -11.73
N ILE A 236 5.80 -1.16 -10.50
CA ILE A 236 7.03 -0.43 -10.15
C ILE A 236 8.23 -1.01 -10.93
N VAL A 237 8.37 -2.32 -11.00
CA VAL A 237 9.49 -2.99 -11.68
C VAL A 237 9.49 -2.69 -13.18
N THR A 238 8.33 -2.70 -13.82
CA THR A 238 8.18 -2.43 -15.27
C THR A 238 8.16 -0.93 -15.61
N GLY A 239 8.07 -0.05 -14.61
CA GLY A 239 8.04 1.41 -14.80
C GLY A 239 6.67 1.98 -15.16
N ASN A 240 5.58 1.23 -14.98
CA ASN A 240 4.21 1.75 -15.12
C ASN A 240 3.91 2.82 -14.05
N VAL A 241 4.57 2.71 -12.91
CA VAL A 241 4.65 3.75 -11.88
C VAL A 241 6.08 3.89 -11.40
N THR A 242 6.55 5.13 -11.26
CA THR A 242 7.89 5.41 -10.74
C THR A 242 7.88 5.46 -9.22
N SER A 243 8.94 4.93 -8.61
CA SER A 243 9.17 5.08 -7.17
C SER A 243 10.58 5.61 -6.90
N PRO A 244 10.70 6.76 -6.21
CA PRO A 244 12.02 7.31 -5.84
C PRO A 244 12.77 6.44 -4.82
N ALA A 245 12.13 5.43 -4.23
CA ALA A 245 12.77 4.48 -3.31
C ALA A 245 13.66 3.46 -4.03
N LEU A 246 13.48 3.26 -5.34
CA LEU A 246 14.30 2.33 -6.13
C LEU A 246 15.37 3.07 -6.91
N VAL A 247 16.58 2.54 -6.84
CA VAL A 247 17.71 2.99 -7.66
C VAL A 247 17.82 2.06 -8.86
N GLY A 248 17.71 2.62 -10.06
CA GLY A 248 17.85 1.86 -11.30
C GLY A 248 16.77 2.20 -12.34
N SER A 249 16.89 1.58 -13.49
CA SER A 249 15.91 1.72 -14.58
C SER A 249 14.86 0.62 -14.49
N PRO A 250 13.63 0.88 -14.93
CA PRO A 250 12.62 -0.14 -15.11
C PRO A 250 13.14 -1.30 -15.97
N GLY A 251 12.68 -2.51 -15.68
CA GLY A 251 13.09 -3.72 -16.37
C GLY A 251 11.98 -4.76 -16.42
N GLU A 252 12.27 -5.89 -17.01
CA GLU A 252 11.31 -6.99 -17.10
C GLU A 252 11.16 -7.76 -15.78
N SER A 253 12.18 -7.68 -14.93
CA SER A 253 12.21 -8.29 -13.59
C SER A 253 13.19 -7.57 -12.69
N LEU A 254 13.04 -7.75 -11.37
CA LEU A 254 13.95 -7.24 -10.34
C LEU A 254 14.54 -8.42 -9.56
N VAL A 255 15.87 -8.55 -9.59
CA VAL A 255 16.61 -9.56 -8.85
C VAL A 255 17.49 -8.88 -7.82
N LEU A 256 17.24 -9.15 -6.54
CA LEU A 256 17.98 -8.53 -5.44
C LEU A 256 19.30 -9.23 -5.13
N PRO A 257 20.23 -8.57 -4.40
CA PRO A 257 21.54 -9.13 -4.10
C PRO A 257 21.49 -10.51 -3.45
N GLY A 258 22.40 -11.39 -3.84
CA GLY A 258 22.49 -12.77 -3.34
C GLY A 258 21.51 -13.75 -3.99
N ALA A 259 20.54 -13.29 -4.77
CA ALA A 259 19.60 -14.17 -5.44
C ALA A 259 20.24 -14.91 -6.63
N HIS A 260 19.83 -16.17 -6.83
CA HIS A 260 20.29 -17.05 -7.90
C HIS A 260 19.13 -17.50 -8.78
N VAL A 261 19.13 -17.06 -10.04
CA VAL A 261 18.06 -17.36 -11.00
C VAL A 261 18.62 -18.17 -12.16
N ALA A 262 18.17 -19.41 -12.29
CA ALA A 262 18.47 -20.31 -13.41
C ALA A 262 17.23 -20.56 -14.31
N GLY A 263 16.06 -20.06 -13.90
CA GLY A 263 14.82 -20.09 -14.65
C GLY A 263 14.55 -18.77 -15.40
N GLU A 264 13.36 -18.62 -15.93
CA GLU A 264 12.90 -17.44 -16.66
C GLU A 264 12.03 -16.55 -15.76
N LEU A 265 12.29 -15.25 -15.79
CA LEU A 265 11.49 -14.24 -15.09
C LEU A 265 10.85 -13.29 -16.11
N SER A 266 9.59 -12.89 -15.86
CA SER A 266 8.88 -11.97 -16.73
C SER A 266 7.81 -11.16 -15.97
N ALA A 267 7.18 -10.22 -16.67
CA ALA A 267 6.01 -9.46 -16.22
C ALA A 267 6.22 -8.77 -14.85
N GLY A 268 7.38 -8.18 -14.61
CA GLY A 268 7.67 -7.43 -13.40
C GLY A 268 7.92 -8.29 -12.16
N THR A 269 8.31 -9.56 -12.34
CA THR A 269 8.65 -10.44 -11.21
C THR A 269 9.77 -9.86 -10.36
N THR A 270 9.58 -9.90 -9.04
CA THR A 270 10.62 -9.57 -8.05
C THR A 270 11.13 -10.83 -7.37
N VAL A 271 12.47 -11.00 -7.31
CA VAL A 271 13.13 -12.03 -6.51
C VAL A 271 13.92 -11.37 -5.39
N GLY A 272 13.52 -11.63 -4.15
CA GLY A 272 14.12 -11.09 -2.93
C GLY A 272 15.56 -11.53 -2.72
N ARG A 273 16.23 -10.96 -1.71
CA ARG A 273 17.62 -11.27 -1.37
C ARG A 273 17.79 -12.76 -1.10
N ASP A 274 18.89 -13.33 -1.56
CA ASP A 274 19.23 -14.75 -1.37
C ASP A 274 18.15 -15.73 -1.89
N GLY A 275 17.20 -15.24 -2.70
CA GLY A 275 16.17 -16.03 -3.34
C GLY A 275 16.74 -16.97 -4.40
N VAL A 276 16.06 -18.09 -4.63
CA VAL A 276 16.50 -19.10 -5.63
C VAL A 276 15.36 -19.42 -6.57
N VAL A 277 15.65 -19.41 -7.89
CA VAL A 277 14.74 -19.93 -8.92
C VAL A 277 15.47 -20.98 -9.74
N GLY A 278 15.01 -22.24 -9.66
CA GLY A 278 15.61 -23.41 -10.29
C GLY A 278 15.46 -23.41 -11.81
N ALA A 279 16.31 -24.22 -12.45
CA ALA A 279 16.33 -24.36 -13.91
C ALA A 279 14.98 -24.89 -14.46
N GLY A 280 14.58 -24.42 -15.62
CA GLY A 280 13.32 -24.81 -16.28
C GLY A 280 12.07 -24.15 -15.67
N SER A 281 12.21 -23.43 -14.55
CA SER A 281 11.09 -22.71 -13.94
C SER A 281 10.78 -21.41 -14.65
N GLN A 282 9.48 -21.07 -14.75
CA GLN A 282 8.95 -19.85 -15.30
C GLN A 282 8.18 -19.10 -14.21
N VAL A 283 8.57 -17.85 -13.95
CA VAL A 283 7.96 -17.00 -12.93
C VAL A 283 7.52 -15.67 -13.54
N ALA A 284 6.23 -15.41 -13.55
CA ALA A 284 5.63 -14.23 -14.17
C ALA A 284 4.78 -13.42 -13.18
N GLY A 285 4.95 -12.10 -13.14
CA GLY A 285 4.13 -11.17 -12.37
C GLY A 285 4.05 -11.50 -10.88
N SER A 286 5.10 -12.09 -10.32
CA SER A 286 5.10 -12.68 -8.98
C SER A 286 6.12 -12.01 -8.05
N VAL A 287 5.91 -12.13 -6.75
CA VAL A 287 6.82 -11.56 -5.75
C VAL A 287 7.34 -12.69 -4.86
N LEU A 288 8.64 -12.89 -4.91
CA LEU A 288 9.37 -13.80 -4.03
C LEU A 288 10.07 -12.96 -2.96
N PHE A 289 9.75 -13.19 -1.68
CA PHE A 289 10.39 -12.51 -0.57
C PHE A 289 11.80 -13.07 -0.31
N ASP A 290 12.54 -12.44 0.59
CA ASP A 290 13.92 -12.80 0.89
C ASP A 290 14.06 -14.29 1.29
N GLY A 291 15.05 -14.97 0.73
CA GLY A 291 15.31 -16.39 0.97
C GLY A 291 14.32 -17.39 0.39
N ALA A 292 13.27 -16.93 -0.33
CA ALA A 292 12.33 -17.84 -0.99
C ALA A 292 13.01 -18.72 -2.02
N ARG A 293 12.63 -20.01 -2.08
CA ARG A 293 13.24 -20.99 -2.95
C ARG A 293 12.22 -21.67 -3.86
N VAL A 294 12.41 -21.56 -5.15
CA VAL A 294 11.62 -22.23 -6.17
C VAL A 294 12.48 -23.32 -6.80
N GLY A 295 12.00 -24.56 -6.81
CA GLY A 295 12.63 -25.72 -7.40
C GLY A 295 12.73 -25.62 -8.93
N ARG A 296 12.96 -26.77 -9.58
CA ARG A 296 13.08 -26.88 -11.05
C ARG A 296 11.72 -27.11 -11.68
N ASP A 297 11.59 -26.70 -12.95
CA ASP A 297 10.42 -26.99 -13.79
C ASP A 297 9.09 -26.52 -13.19
N CYS A 298 9.12 -25.47 -12.35
CA CYS A 298 7.94 -24.85 -11.74
C CYS A 298 7.31 -23.81 -12.68
N ARG A 299 5.99 -23.62 -12.55
CA ARG A 299 5.26 -22.54 -13.21
C ARG A 299 4.57 -21.68 -12.16
N ILE A 300 4.95 -20.40 -12.07
CA ILE A 300 4.46 -19.49 -11.03
C ILE A 300 3.96 -18.22 -11.68
N GLU A 301 2.67 -17.90 -11.48
CA GLU A 301 2.00 -16.77 -12.09
C GLU A 301 1.24 -15.95 -11.02
N HIS A 302 1.43 -14.64 -10.99
CA HIS A 302 0.72 -13.68 -10.13
C HIS A 302 0.62 -14.12 -8.66
N SER A 303 1.68 -14.74 -8.15
CA SER A 303 1.73 -15.36 -6.83
C SER A 303 2.71 -14.64 -5.91
N ILE A 304 2.50 -14.78 -4.60
CA ILE A 304 3.39 -14.22 -3.59
C ILE A 304 3.95 -15.36 -2.78
N ILE A 305 5.27 -15.45 -2.71
CA ILE A 305 6.02 -16.49 -1.97
C ILE A 305 6.73 -15.81 -0.82
N GLY A 306 6.33 -16.12 0.40
CA GLY A 306 6.83 -15.56 1.65
C GLY A 306 8.31 -15.83 1.91
N ALA A 307 8.87 -15.14 2.88
CA ALA A 307 10.27 -15.22 3.23
C ALA A 307 10.68 -16.66 3.64
N GLY A 308 11.76 -17.16 3.06
CA GLY A 308 12.27 -18.51 3.35
C GLY A 308 11.36 -19.67 2.93
N ALA A 309 10.24 -19.41 2.26
CA ALA A 309 9.36 -20.47 1.79
C ALA A 309 10.00 -21.31 0.67
N VAL A 310 9.65 -22.59 0.60
CA VAL A 310 10.23 -23.56 -0.35
C VAL A 310 9.14 -24.13 -1.23
N ILE A 311 9.33 -24.05 -2.55
CA ILE A 311 8.46 -24.63 -3.55
C ILE A 311 9.22 -25.78 -4.25
N GLY A 312 8.69 -27.01 -4.15
CA GLY A 312 9.26 -28.20 -4.73
C GLY A 312 9.16 -28.26 -6.26
N ASP A 313 9.99 -29.07 -6.87
CA ASP A 313 10.12 -29.23 -8.32
C ASP A 313 8.76 -29.55 -8.99
N GLY A 314 8.52 -29.03 -10.18
CA GLY A 314 7.34 -29.31 -10.99
C GLY A 314 6.01 -28.76 -10.43
N THR A 315 6.06 -27.88 -9.44
CA THR A 315 4.88 -27.28 -8.82
C THR A 315 4.34 -26.10 -9.65
N VAL A 316 3.01 -26.01 -9.73
CA VAL A 316 2.29 -24.94 -10.40
C VAL A 316 1.59 -24.05 -9.36
N LEU A 317 1.87 -22.77 -9.38
CA LEU A 317 1.19 -21.75 -8.55
C LEU A 317 0.55 -20.70 -9.45
N ARG A 318 -0.73 -20.39 -9.24
CA ARG A 318 -1.41 -19.28 -9.90
C ARG A 318 -2.27 -18.52 -8.92
N SER A 319 -2.00 -17.22 -8.81
CA SER A 319 -2.66 -16.33 -7.84
C SER A 319 -2.62 -16.86 -6.40
N ALA A 320 -1.59 -17.65 -6.05
CA ALA A 320 -1.42 -18.27 -4.76
C ALA A 320 -0.64 -17.37 -3.79
N VAL A 321 -0.86 -17.54 -2.50
CA VAL A 321 -0.11 -16.87 -1.43
C VAL A 321 0.49 -17.92 -0.51
N ILE A 322 1.82 -18.00 -0.50
CA ILE A 322 2.57 -18.91 0.33
C ILE A 322 3.17 -18.12 1.49
N GLY A 323 2.85 -18.49 2.72
CA GLY A 323 3.35 -17.83 3.93
C GLY A 323 4.83 -18.08 4.19
N ASP A 324 5.42 -17.27 5.07
CA ASP A 324 6.82 -17.34 5.43
C ASP A 324 7.18 -18.73 5.98
N GLY A 325 8.33 -19.28 5.58
CA GLY A 325 8.81 -20.58 6.02
C GLY A 325 8.00 -21.80 5.56
N ALA A 326 6.89 -21.60 4.84
CA ALA A 326 6.06 -22.70 4.37
C ALA A 326 6.80 -23.55 3.32
N THR A 327 6.49 -24.83 3.28
CA THR A 327 7.04 -25.78 2.30
C THR A 327 5.90 -26.36 1.45
N VAL A 328 5.97 -26.19 0.15
CA VAL A 328 5.11 -26.86 -0.81
C VAL A 328 5.95 -27.95 -1.51
N GLY A 329 5.57 -29.19 -1.35
CA GLY A 329 6.25 -30.35 -1.94
C GLY A 329 6.18 -30.35 -3.46
N THR A 330 6.79 -31.37 -4.08
CA THR A 330 6.89 -31.47 -5.53
C THR A 330 5.55 -31.74 -6.22
N HIS A 331 5.39 -31.29 -7.47
CA HIS A 331 4.27 -31.61 -8.35
C HIS A 331 2.88 -31.26 -7.75
N ASN A 332 2.78 -30.20 -6.96
CA ASN A 332 1.51 -29.64 -6.49
C ASN A 332 0.94 -28.63 -7.49
N GLU A 333 -0.38 -28.44 -7.49
CA GLU A 333 -1.08 -27.42 -8.26
C GLU A 333 -1.94 -26.58 -7.30
N LEU A 334 -1.47 -25.37 -6.96
CA LEU A 334 -2.15 -24.43 -6.07
C LEU A 334 -2.65 -23.24 -6.91
N LEU A 335 -3.94 -23.22 -7.21
CA LEU A 335 -4.56 -22.31 -8.16
C LEU A 335 -5.59 -21.42 -7.47
N ASP A 336 -5.93 -20.31 -8.13
CA ASP A 336 -7.11 -19.48 -7.89
C ASP A 336 -7.27 -18.98 -6.43
N GLY A 337 -6.19 -18.43 -5.87
CA GLY A 337 -6.21 -17.76 -4.58
C GLY A 337 -5.96 -18.66 -3.38
N VAL A 338 -5.43 -19.86 -3.57
CA VAL A 338 -5.00 -20.75 -2.47
C VAL A 338 -4.00 -20.03 -1.57
N ARG A 339 -4.17 -20.20 -0.25
CA ARG A 339 -3.30 -19.61 0.77
C ARG A 339 -2.71 -20.69 1.65
N VAL A 340 -1.40 -20.78 1.71
CA VAL A 340 -0.65 -21.65 2.62
C VAL A 340 -0.14 -20.81 3.78
N TRP A 341 -0.44 -21.21 5.02
CA TRP A 341 -0.02 -20.47 6.23
C TRP A 341 1.47 -20.61 6.50
N PRO A 342 2.07 -19.69 7.29
CA PRO A 342 3.47 -19.80 7.66
C PRO A 342 3.81 -21.15 8.29
N ASP A 343 5.01 -21.65 7.98
CA ASP A 343 5.58 -22.90 8.51
C ASP A 343 4.77 -24.18 8.20
N VAL A 344 3.70 -24.08 7.39
CA VAL A 344 2.91 -25.25 6.97
C VAL A 344 3.65 -26.01 5.87
N THR A 345 3.62 -27.35 5.97
CA THR A 345 4.12 -28.23 4.93
C THR A 345 2.96 -28.88 4.16
N VAL A 346 2.93 -28.64 2.85
CA VAL A 346 2.08 -29.36 1.90
C VAL A 346 2.93 -30.50 1.32
N PRO A 347 2.56 -31.78 1.49
CA PRO A 347 3.34 -32.90 0.97
C PRO A 347 3.44 -32.93 -0.56
N ASP A 348 4.31 -33.76 -1.09
CA ASP A 348 4.42 -34.01 -2.53
C ASP A 348 3.09 -34.48 -3.11
N THR A 349 2.70 -33.97 -4.26
CA THR A 349 1.49 -34.35 -5.01
C THR A 349 0.17 -34.32 -4.21
N ALA A 350 0.14 -33.57 -3.10
CA ALA A 350 -1.00 -33.53 -2.20
C ALA A 350 -2.20 -32.74 -2.74
N VAL A 351 -1.93 -31.74 -3.58
CA VAL A 351 -2.96 -30.89 -4.19
C VAL A 351 -2.80 -30.93 -5.70
N ARG A 352 -3.86 -31.38 -6.37
CA ARG A 352 -3.98 -31.36 -7.82
C ARG A 352 -5.33 -30.80 -8.21
N PHE A 353 -5.31 -29.88 -9.18
CA PHE A 353 -6.54 -29.41 -9.77
C PHE A 353 -7.05 -30.47 -10.75
N SER A 354 -8.27 -30.91 -10.55
CA SER A 354 -9.00 -31.79 -11.46
C SER A 354 -10.38 -31.20 -11.71
N SER A 355 -10.74 -31.03 -12.97
CA SER A 355 -12.09 -30.61 -13.37
C SER A 355 -12.69 -31.69 -14.24
N ASP A 356 -13.84 -32.18 -13.86
CA ASP A 356 -14.65 -33.12 -14.62
C ASP A 356 -15.59 -32.41 -15.63
N GLN A 357 -15.34 -31.11 -15.90
CA GLN A 357 -16.09 -30.27 -16.86
C GLN A 357 -15.38 -30.15 -18.18
#